data_f7e561019e330902c700c2f7cf58095c
#
_entry.id   f7e561019e330902c700c2f7cf58095c
#
_cell.length_a   1.000
_cell.length_b   1.000
_cell.length_c   1.000
_cell.angle_alpha   90.00
_cell.angle_beta   90.00
_cell.angle_gamma   90.00
#
_symmetry.space_group_name_H-M   'P 1'
#
loop_
_entity.id
_entity.type
_entity.pdbx_description
1 polymer ?
#
loop_
_entity_poly.entity_id
_entity_poly.type
_entity_poly.pdbx_seq_one_letter_code
_entity_poly.pdbx_strand_id
1 'polypeptide(L)'
;MKTLLGTKLGMTQLLAEDGKAIPVTLIQAGPVTVTQVKTVETDGYNAVQVAFGEGKNLSKAVAGHVKPAQVTPKHIREFRVDQIPEDLKVGSEINVSAFEVGDFVDATGTSKGKGFAGTIKRHNFKRHLKTHGGKGNTRKPGSIGS
;
A
#
# COMPACT_ATOMS: atom_id res chain seq x y z
N MET A 1 -7.26 -16.46 -0.92
CA MET A 1 -7.29 -14.98 -0.79
C MET A 1 -6.09 -14.40 -1.52
N LYS A 2 -6.30 -13.59 -2.57
CA LYS A 2 -5.22 -12.95 -3.35
C LYS A 2 -4.90 -11.54 -2.79
N THR A 3 -4.32 -11.46 -1.60
CA THR A 3 -3.96 -10.17 -0.96
C THR A 3 -2.67 -10.34 -0.18
N LEU A 4 -1.71 -9.44 -0.40
CA LEU A 4 -0.40 -9.48 0.26
C LEU A 4 0.05 -8.09 0.74
N LEU A 5 0.93 -8.08 1.72
CA LEU A 5 1.75 -6.92 2.05
C LEU A 5 3.13 -7.07 1.42
N GLY A 6 3.71 -5.96 0.99
CA GLY A 6 5.01 -5.98 0.38
C GLY A 6 5.78 -4.67 0.56
N THR A 7 7.06 -4.73 0.27
CA THR A 7 7.96 -3.58 0.28
C THR A 7 8.40 -3.27 -1.14
N LYS A 8 8.20 -2.01 -1.58
CA LYS A 8 8.71 -1.54 -2.86
C LYS A 8 10.24 -1.46 -2.80
N LEU A 9 10.92 -2.23 -3.63
CA LEU A 9 12.37 -2.21 -3.75
C LEU A 9 12.84 -1.11 -4.71
N GLY A 10 12.19 -0.96 -5.86
CA GLY A 10 12.58 0.01 -6.87
C GLY A 10 11.76 -0.10 -8.14
N MET A 11 12.23 0.57 -9.17
CA MET A 11 11.69 0.46 -10.52
C MET A 11 12.82 0.11 -11.49
N THR A 12 12.49 -0.68 -12.49
CA THR A 12 13.36 -1.06 -13.60
C THR A 12 12.53 -1.17 -14.88
N GLN A 13 13.13 -1.68 -15.93
CA GLN A 13 12.43 -1.98 -17.17
C GLN A 13 12.74 -3.39 -17.64
N LEU A 14 11.77 -4.02 -18.25
CA LEU A 14 11.93 -5.27 -18.97
C LEU A 14 11.90 -4.98 -20.46
N LEU A 15 12.80 -5.61 -21.20
CA LEU A 15 12.79 -5.55 -22.65
C LEU A 15 12.01 -6.76 -23.16
N ALA A 16 10.92 -6.50 -23.86
CA ALA A 16 10.14 -7.53 -24.50
C ALA A 16 10.81 -7.98 -25.81
N GLU A 17 10.46 -9.18 -26.30
CA GLU A 17 11.02 -9.74 -27.54
C GLU A 17 10.75 -8.87 -28.77
N ASP A 18 9.67 -8.09 -28.76
CA ASP A 18 9.30 -7.12 -29.79
C ASP A 18 10.10 -5.79 -29.72
N GLY A 19 11.10 -5.70 -28.84
CA GLY A 19 11.95 -4.53 -28.62
C GLY A 19 11.33 -3.42 -27.78
N LYS A 20 10.11 -3.60 -27.23
CA LYS A 20 9.47 -2.62 -26.35
C LYS A 20 10.05 -2.67 -24.94
N ALA A 21 10.33 -1.50 -24.37
CA ALA A 21 10.70 -1.35 -22.99
C ALA A 21 9.43 -1.22 -22.11
N ILE A 22 9.22 -2.16 -21.22
CA ILE A 22 8.09 -2.18 -20.30
C ILE A 22 8.58 -1.71 -18.93
N PRO A 23 8.09 -0.56 -18.40
CA PRO A 23 8.46 -0.12 -17.05
C PRO A 23 7.82 -1.03 -16.00
N VAL A 24 8.63 -1.51 -15.06
CA VAL A 24 8.17 -2.41 -13.99
C VAL A 24 8.58 -1.90 -12.61
N THR A 25 7.77 -2.19 -11.64
CA THR A 25 8.06 -1.96 -10.22
C THR A 25 8.39 -3.27 -9.55
N LEU A 26 9.53 -3.35 -8.87
CA LEU A 26 9.92 -4.50 -8.09
C LEU A 26 9.34 -4.38 -6.68
N ILE A 27 8.58 -5.38 -6.27
CA ILE A 27 7.96 -5.46 -4.95
C ILE A 27 8.37 -6.79 -4.32
N GLN A 28 8.99 -6.73 -3.16
CA GLN A 28 9.17 -7.90 -2.31
C GLN A 28 7.87 -8.13 -1.55
N ALA A 29 7.05 -9.07 -1.99
CA ALA A 29 5.75 -9.35 -1.42
C ALA A 29 5.77 -10.66 -0.62
N GLY A 30 5.22 -10.62 0.60
CA GLY A 30 5.15 -11.78 1.50
C GLY A 30 6.53 -12.29 1.97
N PRO A 31 6.55 -13.45 2.69
CA PRO A 31 5.36 -14.11 3.22
C PRO A 31 4.62 -13.24 4.25
N VAL A 32 3.30 -13.39 4.34
CA VAL A 32 2.49 -12.80 5.38
C VAL A 32 1.86 -13.90 6.23
N THR A 33 1.84 -13.71 7.56
CA THR A 33 1.27 -14.69 8.48
C THR A 33 -0.07 -14.19 8.99
N VAL A 34 -1.09 -15.05 8.99
CA VAL A 34 -2.41 -14.74 9.55
C VAL A 34 -2.31 -14.66 11.07
N THR A 35 -2.67 -13.52 11.66
CA THR A 35 -2.65 -13.30 13.12
C THR A 35 -4.01 -13.44 13.75
N GLN A 36 -5.06 -13.08 13.03
CA GLN A 36 -6.44 -13.20 13.52
C GLN A 36 -7.39 -13.35 12.33
N VAL A 37 -8.43 -14.14 12.53
CA VAL A 37 -9.58 -14.25 11.63
C VAL A 37 -10.77 -13.66 12.35
N LYS A 38 -11.39 -12.63 11.76
CA LYS A 38 -12.55 -11.93 12.31
C LYS A 38 -13.82 -12.35 11.60
N THR A 39 -14.87 -12.60 12.36
CA THR A 39 -16.18 -13.04 11.85
C THR A 39 -17.26 -12.04 12.23
N VAL A 40 -18.37 -12.05 11.49
CA VAL A 40 -19.52 -11.19 11.80
C VAL A 40 -20.06 -11.43 13.22
N GLU A 41 -20.01 -12.67 13.69
CA GLU A 41 -20.53 -13.04 15.02
C GLU A 41 -19.70 -12.46 16.17
N THR A 42 -18.38 -12.42 16.02
CA THR A 42 -17.47 -11.97 17.09
C THR A 42 -17.08 -10.50 16.97
N ASP A 43 -16.84 -10.02 15.74
CA ASP A 43 -16.28 -8.71 15.47
C ASP A 43 -17.24 -7.78 14.68
N GLY A 44 -18.39 -8.29 14.22
CA GLY A 44 -19.38 -7.54 13.46
C GLY A 44 -19.05 -7.42 11.95
N TYR A 45 -17.94 -7.98 11.51
CA TYR A 45 -17.54 -8.02 10.10
C TYR A 45 -16.54 -9.15 9.83
N ASN A 46 -16.45 -9.57 8.57
CA ASN A 46 -15.47 -10.55 8.15
C ASN A 46 -14.17 -9.89 7.71
N ALA A 47 -13.05 -10.31 8.30
CA ALA A 47 -11.71 -9.85 7.91
C ALA A 47 -10.63 -10.86 8.29
N VAL A 48 -9.52 -10.79 7.57
CA VAL A 48 -8.31 -11.54 7.89
C VAL A 48 -7.22 -10.54 8.26
N GLN A 49 -6.72 -10.63 9.49
CA GLN A 49 -5.60 -9.84 9.94
C GLN A 49 -4.31 -10.57 9.63
N VAL A 50 -3.37 -9.88 9.01
CA VAL A 50 -2.08 -10.43 8.63
C VAL A 50 -0.92 -9.61 9.17
N ALA A 51 0.16 -10.29 9.45
CA ALA A 51 1.44 -9.77 9.90
C ALA A 51 2.47 -9.82 8.79
N PHE A 52 3.31 -8.80 8.68
CA PHE A 52 4.36 -8.69 7.67
C PHE A 52 5.64 -8.08 8.22
N GLY A 53 6.78 -8.67 7.82
CA GLY A 53 8.11 -8.20 8.17
C GLY A 53 8.46 -8.43 9.64
N GLU A 54 9.74 -8.37 9.97
CA GLU A 54 10.24 -8.56 11.32
C GLU A 54 10.35 -7.23 12.08
N GLY A 55 9.69 -7.15 13.23
CA GLY A 55 9.71 -6.02 14.15
C GLY A 55 10.67 -6.28 15.32
N LYS A 56 11.48 -5.26 15.67
CA LYS A 56 12.44 -5.39 16.78
C LYS A 56 11.86 -5.02 18.14
N ASN A 57 10.92 -4.07 18.18
CA ASN A 57 10.38 -3.51 19.43
C ASN A 57 8.85 -3.50 19.38
N LEU A 58 8.20 -4.55 19.86
CA LEU A 58 6.75 -4.58 20.02
C LEU A 58 6.35 -4.14 21.43
N SER A 59 5.27 -3.37 21.53
CA SER A 59 4.65 -3.12 22.83
C SER A 59 4.11 -4.42 23.43
N LYS A 60 4.04 -4.51 24.75
CA LYS A 60 3.51 -5.69 25.45
C LYS A 60 2.10 -6.07 24.99
N ALA A 61 1.25 -5.07 24.68
CA ALA A 61 -0.10 -5.28 24.18
C ALA A 61 -0.10 -5.96 22.80
N VAL A 62 0.68 -5.45 21.86
CA VAL A 62 0.79 -6.03 20.50
C VAL A 62 1.44 -7.42 20.56
N ALA A 63 2.49 -7.59 21.37
CA ALA A 63 3.13 -8.89 21.55
C ALA A 63 2.15 -9.94 22.11
N GLY A 64 1.28 -9.56 23.06
CA GLY A 64 0.21 -10.42 23.56
C GLY A 64 -0.81 -10.76 22.49
N HIS A 65 -1.20 -9.80 21.68
CA HIS A 65 -2.16 -9.99 20.58
C HIS A 65 -1.68 -10.96 19.51
N VAL A 66 -0.42 -10.87 19.09
CA VAL A 66 0.13 -11.73 18.02
C VAL A 66 0.73 -13.04 18.53
N LYS A 67 0.74 -13.27 19.84
CA LYS A 67 1.29 -14.49 20.47
C LYS A 67 0.73 -15.80 19.89
N PRO A 68 -0.57 -15.92 19.57
CA PRO A 68 -1.11 -17.14 18.96
C PRO A 68 -0.49 -17.48 17.60
N ALA A 69 -0.08 -16.48 16.83
CA ALA A 69 0.56 -16.66 15.53
C ALA A 69 2.09 -16.82 15.63
N GLN A 70 2.67 -16.68 16.83
CA GLN A 70 4.12 -16.83 17.09
C GLN A 70 5.02 -15.95 16.22
N VAL A 71 4.58 -14.74 15.87
CA VAL A 71 5.30 -13.80 15.02
C VAL A 71 5.62 -12.50 15.74
N THR A 72 6.69 -11.82 15.30
CA THR A 72 7.06 -10.47 15.75
C THR A 72 6.97 -9.51 14.57
N PRO A 73 5.77 -9.04 14.20
CA PRO A 73 5.58 -8.31 12.96
C PRO A 73 6.03 -6.85 13.07
N LYS A 74 6.53 -6.32 11.95
CA LYS A 74 6.74 -4.89 11.76
C LYS A 74 5.44 -4.16 11.41
N HIS A 75 4.59 -4.80 10.61
CA HIS A 75 3.32 -4.25 10.16
C HIS A 75 2.21 -5.28 10.36
N ILE A 76 1.06 -4.80 10.86
CA ILE A 76 -0.17 -5.56 10.98
C ILE A 76 -1.23 -4.81 10.16
N ARG A 77 -1.98 -5.52 9.32
CA ARG A 77 -3.08 -4.97 8.53
C ARG A 77 -4.22 -5.96 8.45
N GLU A 78 -5.41 -5.44 8.28
CA GLU A 78 -6.62 -6.23 8.09
C GLU A 78 -7.10 -6.07 6.64
N PHE A 79 -7.54 -7.18 6.08
CA PHE A 79 -8.19 -7.23 4.78
C PHE A 79 -9.61 -7.72 4.98
N ARG A 80 -10.58 -6.86 4.65
CA ARG A 80 -11.98 -7.24 4.66
C ARG A 80 -12.25 -8.19 3.50
N VAL A 81 -13.02 -9.24 3.77
CA VAL A 81 -13.41 -10.26 2.81
C VAL A 81 -14.91 -10.55 2.97
N ASP A 82 -15.58 -10.83 1.86
CA ASP A 82 -17.00 -11.19 1.91
C ASP A 82 -17.19 -12.55 2.57
N GLN A 83 -16.33 -13.50 2.24
CA GLN A 83 -16.32 -14.83 2.82
C GLN A 83 -14.89 -15.19 3.27
N ILE A 84 -14.78 -15.78 4.45
CA ILE A 84 -13.51 -16.24 5.00
C ILE A 84 -13.23 -17.61 4.38
N PRO A 85 -12.08 -17.79 3.69
CA PRO A 85 -11.67 -19.11 3.21
C PRO A 85 -11.44 -20.07 4.39
N GLU A 86 -12.01 -21.26 4.33
CA GLU A 86 -11.92 -22.27 5.39
C GLU A 86 -10.47 -22.71 5.69
N ASP A 87 -9.60 -22.59 4.70
CA ASP A 87 -8.18 -22.95 4.81
C ASP A 87 -7.34 -21.96 5.64
N LEU A 88 -7.87 -20.74 5.90
CA LEU A 88 -7.12 -19.71 6.60
C LEU A 88 -7.33 -19.81 8.11
N LYS A 89 -6.30 -20.27 8.80
CA LYS A 89 -6.21 -20.35 10.27
C LYS A 89 -5.13 -19.41 10.78
N VAL A 90 -5.21 -19.06 12.06
CA VAL A 90 -4.15 -18.31 12.74
C VAL A 90 -2.83 -19.08 12.64
N GLY A 91 -1.77 -18.40 12.19
CA GLY A 91 -0.48 -19.00 11.90
C GLY A 91 -0.29 -19.46 10.44
N SER A 92 -1.34 -19.48 9.60
CA SER A 92 -1.20 -19.78 8.17
C SER A 92 -0.37 -18.72 7.45
N GLU A 93 0.46 -19.14 6.52
CA GLU A 93 1.27 -18.25 5.67
C GLU A 93 0.66 -18.10 4.28
N ILE A 94 0.65 -16.86 3.78
CA ILE A 94 0.23 -16.54 2.43
C ILE A 94 1.46 -16.01 1.68
N ASN A 95 1.80 -16.66 0.59
CA ASN A 95 2.97 -16.39 -0.24
C ASN A 95 2.60 -15.79 -1.59
N VAL A 96 3.60 -15.31 -2.33
CA VAL A 96 3.46 -14.77 -3.69
C VAL A 96 2.85 -15.78 -4.66
N SER A 97 3.00 -17.08 -4.41
CA SER A 97 2.41 -18.14 -5.23
C SER A 97 0.88 -18.09 -5.35
N ALA A 98 0.21 -17.26 -4.53
CA ALA A 98 -1.22 -17.00 -4.70
C ALA A 98 -1.54 -16.17 -5.96
N PHE A 99 -0.54 -15.52 -6.58
CA PHE A 99 -0.67 -14.72 -7.79
C PHE A 99 -0.07 -15.42 -8.99
N GLU A 100 -0.66 -15.20 -10.14
CA GLU A 100 -0.20 -15.72 -11.42
C GLU A 100 0.26 -14.59 -12.34
N VAL A 101 1.10 -14.93 -13.32
CA VAL A 101 1.54 -13.96 -14.33
C VAL A 101 0.34 -13.55 -15.20
N GLY A 102 0.11 -12.24 -15.28
CA GLY A 102 -1.05 -11.69 -15.99
C GLY A 102 -2.19 -11.26 -15.06
N ASP A 103 -2.13 -11.55 -13.76
CA ASP A 103 -3.10 -11.01 -12.80
C ASP A 103 -3.03 -9.49 -12.74
N PHE A 104 -4.20 -8.84 -12.75
CA PHE A 104 -4.32 -7.43 -12.44
C PHE A 104 -4.39 -7.23 -10.93
N VAL A 105 -3.59 -6.31 -10.42
CA VAL A 105 -3.50 -6.03 -8.98
C VAL A 105 -3.67 -4.54 -8.70
N ASP A 106 -4.37 -4.23 -7.63
CA ASP A 106 -4.44 -2.90 -7.05
C ASP A 106 -3.37 -2.74 -5.97
N ALA A 107 -2.64 -1.63 -6.01
CA ALA A 107 -1.60 -1.36 -5.03
C ALA A 107 -1.92 -0.10 -4.22
N THR A 108 -2.02 -0.25 -2.90
CA THR A 108 -2.21 0.87 -1.97
C THR A 108 -0.94 1.09 -1.16
N GLY A 109 -0.48 2.33 -1.11
CA GLY A 109 0.72 2.68 -0.37
C GLY A 109 0.74 4.14 0.06
N THR A 110 1.66 4.46 0.98
CA THR A 110 1.91 5.84 1.40
C THR A 110 3.05 6.41 0.56
N SER A 111 2.76 7.47 -0.21
CA SER A 111 3.78 8.15 -1.01
C SER A 111 4.76 8.94 -0.12
N LYS A 112 5.96 9.16 -0.64
CA LYS A 112 6.95 10.03 0.04
C LYS A 112 6.39 11.42 0.23
N GLY A 113 6.57 12.00 1.43
CA GLY A 113 6.21 13.38 1.71
C GLY A 113 6.99 14.35 0.84
N LYS A 114 6.30 15.35 0.27
CA LYS A 114 6.88 16.43 -0.57
C LYS A 114 6.89 17.79 0.13
N GLY A 115 6.53 17.82 1.40
CA GLY A 115 6.34 19.05 2.16
C GLY A 115 5.19 19.90 1.62
N PHE A 116 5.16 21.19 2.01
CA PHE A 116 4.22 22.14 1.46
C PHE A 116 4.64 22.52 0.04
N ALA A 117 3.76 22.34 -0.93
CA ALA A 117 4.02 22.65 -2.33
C ALA A 117 2.94 23.58 -2.88
N GLY A 118 3.37 24.60 -3.64
CA GLY A 118 2.46 25.54 -4.29
C GLY A 118 1.59 24.84 -5.36
N THR A 119 0.45 25.47 -5.68
CA THR A 119 -0.58 24.94 -6.59
C THR A 119 -0.05 24.55 -7.98
N ILE A 120 0.91 25.31 -8.49
CA ILE A 120 1.52 25.03 -9.81
C ILE A 120 2.27 23.69 -9.78
N LYS A 121 3.04 23.42 -8.69
CA LYS A 121 3.80 22.17 -8.57
C LYS A 121 2.92 20.98 -8.21
N ARG A 122 1.94 21.20 -7.32
CA ARG A 122 1.11 20.12 -6.78
C ARG A 122 -0.03 19.70 -7.70
N HIS A 123 -0.64 20.70 -8.39
CA HIS A 123 -1.86 20.50 -9.17
C HIS A 123 -1.74 20.93 -10.63
N ASN A 124 -0.51 21.28 -11.08
CA ASN A 124 -0.23 21.68 -12.46
C ASN A 124 -1.05 22.91 -12.92
N PHE A 125 -1.34 23.84 -11.99
CA PHE A 125 -2.04 25.06 -12.32
C PHE A 125 -1.26 25.90 -13.31
N LYS A 126 -1.97 26.57 -14.23
CA LYS A 126 -1.36 27.46 -15.21
C LYS A 126 -0.73 28.66 -14.49
N ARG A 127 0.50 28.96 -14.86
CA ARG A 127 1.21 30.14 -14.37
C ARG A 127 0.73 31.40 -15.08
N HIS A 128 0.53 32.48 -14.33
CA HIS A 128 0.24 33.79 -14.90
C HIS A 128 1.46 34.39 -15.62
N LEU A 129 1.22 35.40 -16.48
CA LEU A 129 2.27 36.14 -17.17
C LEU A 129 3.21 36.82 -16.18
N LYS A 130 4.52 36.81 -16.49
CA LYS A 130 5.54 37.51 -15.69
C LYS A 130 5.60 39.01 -15.97
N THR A 131 5.21 39.41 -17.18
CA THR A 131 5.28 40.76 -17.73
C THR A 131 3.87 41.32 -18.00
N HIS A 132 3.77 42.46 -18.67
CA HIS A 132 2.49 43.08 -19.03
C HIS A 132 1.56 43.32 -17.83
N GLY A 133 2.10 43.94 -16.75
CA GLY A 133 1.34 44.28 -15.55
C GLY A 133 1.10 43.12 -14.57
N GLY A 134 1.65 41.93 -14.81
CA GLY A 134 1.48 40.73 -13.99
C GLY A 134 2.22 40.70 -12.64
N LYS A 135 2.40 41.88 -12.00
CA LYS A 135 3.13 42.04 -10.73
C LYS A 135 2.76 41.05 -9.67
N GLY A 136 3.73 40.24 -9.18
CA GLY A 136 3.59 39.36 -8.02
C GLY A 136 2.56 38.21 -8.10
N ASN A 137 1.78 38.13 -9.17
CA ASN A 137 0.70 37.13 -9.33
C ASN A 137 1.14 35.83 -10.05
N THR A 138 2.41 35.78 -10.49
CA THR A 138 2.89 34.71 -11.37
C THR A 138 2.60 33.30 -10.88
N ARG A 139 2.67 33.05 -9.58
CA ARG A 139 2.50 31.73 -8.99
C ARG A 139 1.27 31.60 -8.07
N LYS A 140 0.34 32.55 -8.14
CA LYS A 140 -0.89 32.51 -7.35
C LYS A 140 -1.91 31.53 -7.98
N PRO A 141 -2.80 30.94 -7.17
CA PRO A 141 -3.80 29.98 -7.65
C PRO A 141 -4.85 30.61 -8.59
N GLY A 142 -5.05 31.94 -8.52
CA GLY A 142 -6.13 32.63 -9.20
C GLY A 142 -7.40 32.70 -8.35
N SER A 143 -8.56 32.87 -8.99
CA SER A 143 -9.85 32.86 -8.28
C SER A 143 -10.13 31.47 -7.70
N ILE A 144 -10.67 31.45 -6.48
CA ILE A 144 -11.09 30.24 -5.78
C ILE A 144 -12.62 30.13 -5.66
N GLY A 145 -13.33 30.95 -6.37
CA GLY A 145 -14.79 31.05 -6.38
C GLY A 145 -15.25 32.49 -6.18
N SER A 146 -16.53 32.70 -6.29
CA SER A 146 -17.23 33.96 -6.05
C SER A 146 -18.20 33.81 -4.87
#